data_9b14575e0a06fbb2e80438af3f9343e9
#
_entry.id   9b14575e0a06fbb2e80438af3f9343e9
#
_cell.length_a   1.000
_cell.length_b   1.000
_cell.length_c   1.000
_cell.angle_alpha   90.00
_cell.angle_beta   90.00
_cell.angle_gamma   90.00
#
_symmetry.space_group_name_H-M   'P 1'
#
loop_
_entity.id
_entity.type
_entity.pdbx_description
1 polymer ?
#
loop_
_entity_poly.entity_id
_entity_poly.type
_entity_poly.pdbx_seq_one_letter_code
_entity_poly.pdbx_strand_id
1 'polypeptide(L)'
;MKQNLITDVIQGMLPYLNNAQTERLQEVLQHTLFDYEVTKTERDKELSEQNLVESFLSAKRIEGCSEKTLKYYNATIQSMLDGIGKSIKYIVTDDIRCYFTEYQAKKKSSKVTIDNIRRILSSFFSWLEDEDYILKSPVRRIHKVKTGTNIKETYSDEALELMRDNCTELRDLAMIDMLASTGMRVGEMVLLNREDIDFNERECVVFGKGDKERIVYFDARTKIHLQNYLNSRKDDNPALFVSLQSPYNRMNIGGIEVRLRQLGKRLGLNKVHPHKFRRTLATMAIDKGMPIEQLQQLLGHRRIDTTLQYAMVKQSNVKIAHRKYIG
;
A
#
# COMPACT_ATOMS: atom_id res chain seq x y z
N MET A 1 29.30 33.65 17.02
CA MET A 1 28.22 32.74 17.35
C MET A 1 27.04 33.44 18.04
N LYS A 2 27.25 34.19 19.14
CA LYS A 2 26.21 34.94 19.87
C LYS A 2 25.33 35.81 18.91
N GLN A 3 25.98 36.59 18.04
CA GLN A 3 25.28 37.48 17.11
C GLN A 3 24.39 36.69 16.10
N ASN A 4 24.85 35.51 15.64
CA ASN A 4 24.09 34.69 14.75
C ASN A 4 22.85 34.10 15.45
N LEU A 5 22.97 33.68 16.72
CA LEU A 5 21.84 33.22 17.51
C LEU A 5 20.76 34.30 17.64
N ILE A 6 21.18 35.55 17.97
CA ILE A 6 20.26 36.70 18.07
C ILE A 6 19.57 36.95 16.74
N THR A 7 20.31 36.91 15.65
CA THR A 7 19.74 37.11 14.29
C THR A 7 18.74 36.02 13.93
N ASP A 8 19.08 34.76 14.23
CA ASP A 8 18.20 33.60 13.94
C ASP A 8 16.89 33.69 14.74
N VAL A 9 16.96 34.07 16.04
CA VAL A 9 15.78 34.26 16.88
C VAL A 9 14.91 35.40 16.32
N ILE A 10 15.51 36.54 15.96
CA ILE A 10 14.79 37.69 15.41
C ILE A 10 14.12 37.31 14.08
N GLN A 11 14.83 36.66 13.16
CA GLN A 11 14.27 36.21 11.90
C GLN A 11 13.10 35.23 12.08
N GLY A 12 13.21 34.31 13.02
CA GLY A 12 12.13 33.36 13.35
C GLY A 12 10.88 34.05 13.90
N MET A 13 11.04 35.19 14.60
CA MET A 13 9.95 35.94 15.22
C MET A 13 9.37 37.05 14.35
N LEU A 14 10.04 37.46 13.27
CA LEU A 14 9.57 38.50 12.36
C LEU A 14 8.10 38.36 11.88
N PRO A 15 7.60 37.13 11.56
CA PRO A 15 6.21 36.99 11.15
C PRO A 15 5.16 37.27 12.23
N TYR A 16 5.59 37.37 13.51
CA TYR A 16 4.71 37.47 14.67
C TYR A 16 4.84 38.78 15.43
N LEU A 17 5.86 39.58 15.13
CA LEU A 17 6.20 40.80 15.82
C LEU A 17 6.11 42.01 14.87
N ASN A 18 5.67 43.16 15.40
CA ASN A 18 5.82 44.43 14.74
C ASN A 18 7.24 45.03 14.95
N ASN A 19 7.58 46.11 14.24
CA ASN A 19 8.93 46.69 14.27
C ASN A 19 9.39 47.06 15.70
N ALA A 20 8.52 47.70 16.50
CA ALA A 20 8.84 48.10 17.87
C ALA A 20 9.07 46.88 18.79
N GLN A 21 8.29 45.81 18.61
CA GLN A 21 8.47 44.55 19.35
C GLN A 21 9.75 43.82 18.93
N THR A 22 10.10 43.88 17.65
CA THR A 22 11.34 43.31 17.12
C THR A 22 12.58 44.02 17.68
N GLU A 23 12.58 45.35 17.72
CA GLU A 23 13.66 46.14 18.33
C GLU A 23 13.79 45.83 19.82
N ARG A 24 12.67 45.76 20.54
CA ARG A 24 12.68 45.41 21.97
C ARG A 24 13.19 44.02 22.23
N LEU A 25 12.81 43.02 21.39
CA LEU A 25 13.33 41.64 21.47
C LEU A 25 14.83 41.62 21.24
N GLN A 26 15.33 42.40 20.28
CA GLN A 26 16.76 42.49 20.00
C GLN A 26 17.54 43.06 21.20
N GLU A 27 17.08 44.15 21.82
CA GLU A 27 17.67 44.71 23.00
C GLU A 27 17.69 43.74 24.16
N VAL A 28 16.58 43.06 24.44
CA VAL A 28 16.47 42.06 25.50
C VAL A 28 17.47 40.92 25.30
N LEU A 29 17.53 40.37 24.09
CA LEU A 29 18.45 39.28 23.75
C LEU A 29 19.93 39.73 23.89
N GLN A 30 20.25 40.93 23.42
CA GLN A 30 21.64 41.45 23.56
C GLN A 30 22.02 41.66 25.03
N HIS A 31 21.12 42.20 25.82
CA HIS A 31 21.37 42.43 27.26
C HIS A 31 21.42 41.12 28.02
N THR A 32 20.47 40.21 27.81
CA THR A 32 20.40 38.94 28.53
C THR A 32 21.58 38.03 28.23
N LEU A 33 22.01 38.01 26.95
CA LEU A 33 23.15 37.16 26.54
C LEU A 33 24.50 37.84 26.72
N PHE A 34 24.57 39.05 27.31
CA PHE A 34 25.82 39.81 27.42
C PHE A 34 26.92 39.03 28.16
N ASP A 35 26.58 38.45 29.31
CA ASP A 35 27.49 37.73 30.18
C ASP A 35 27.59 36.21 29.87
N TYR A 36 26.90 35.74 28.82
CA TYR A 36 26.94 34.32 28.44
C TYR A 36 27.89 34.07 27.28
N GLU A 37 28.71 33.06 27.39
CA GLU A 37 29.49 32.55 26.27
C GLU A 37 28.62 31.54 25.48
N VAL A 38 28.22 31.89 24.26
CA VAL A 38 27.42 31.02 23.42
C VAL A 38 28.34 30.14 22.61
N THR A 39 28.45 28.88 23.01
CA THR A 39 29.13 27.84 22.24
C THR A 39 28.12 26.95 21.53
N LYS A 40 28.43 26.57 20.32
CA LYS A 40 27.62 25.57 19.59
C LYS A 40 27.91 24.23 20.28
N THR A 41 26.97 23.76 21.09
CA THR A 41 27.10 22.44 21.70
C THR A 41 27.11 21.40 20.62
N GLU A 42 28.03 20.44 20.62
CA GLU A 42 28.11 19.29 19.73
C GLU A 42 26.92 18.30 19.91
N ARG A 43 25.82 18.72 20.56
CA ARG A 43 24.58 17.92 20.66
C ARG A 43 24.01 17.51 19.29
N ASP A 44 24.47 18.17 18.22
CA ASP A 44 24.10 17.78 16.86
C ASP A 44 24.81 16.50 16.36
N LYS A 45 25.77 15.94 17.13
CA LYS A 45 26.39 14.64 16.79
C LYS A 45 25.61 13.43 17.28
N GLU A 46 24.73 13.57 18.28
CA GLU A 46 23.94 12.44 18.81
C GLU A 46 22.65 12.16 18.01
N LEU A 47 22.17 13.10 17.24
CA LEU A 47 21.01 12.93 16.37
C LEU A 47 21.44 12.94 14.89
N SER A 48 22.17 11.90 14.47
CA SER A 48 22.37 11.69 13.05
C SER A 48 21.01 11.55 12.38
N GLU A 49 20.88 12.04 11.15
CA GLU A 49 19.62 11.89 10.37
C GLU A 49 19.16 10.43 10.31
N GLN A 50 20.12 9.52 10.35
CA GLN A 50 19.91 8.08 10.39
C GLN A 50 19.21 7.64 11.67
N ASN A 51 19.60 8.22 12.83
CA ASN A 51 18.95 7.95 14.12
C ASN A 51 17.49 8.45 14.14
N LEU A 52 17.19 9.61 13.54
CA LEU A 52 15.82 10.12 13.43
C LEU A 52 14.92 9.22 12.57
N VAL A 53 15.43 8.72 11.45
CA VAL A 53 14.69 7.77 10.61
C VAL A 53 14.46 6.45 11.34
N GLU A 54 15.46 5.92 12.03
CA GLU A 54 15.35 4.68 12.81
C GLU A 54 14.36 4.83 13.99
N SER A 55 14.38 5.96 14.70
CA SER A 55 13.42 6.28 15.77
C SER A 55 12.00 6.35 15.24
N PHE A 56 11.77 7.02 14.11
CA PHE A 56 10.47 7.03 13.43
C PHE A 56 10.00 5.62 13.05
N LEU A 57 10.87 4.80 12.47
CA LEU A 57 10.53 3.43 12.09
C LEU A 57 10.21 2.58 13.31
N SER A 58 10.91 2.79 14.42
CA SER A 58 10.65 2.11 15.70
C SER A 58 9.30 2.52 16.28
N ALA A 59 8.95 3.81 16.27
CA ALA A 59 7.63 4.29 16.66
C ALA A 59 6.53 3.65 15.80
N LYS A 60 6.72 3.60 14.47
CA LYS A 60 5.74 2.97 13.55
C LYS A 60 5.65 1.46 13.73
N ARG A 61 6.71 0.78 14.18
CA ARG A 61 6.67 -0.65 14.53
C ARG A 61 5.79 -0.88 15.76
N ILE A 62 5.91 -0.06 16.79
CA ILE A 62 5.06 -0.10 18.00
C ILE A 62 3.59 0.18 17.63
N GLU A 63 3.32 1.09 16.68
CA GLU A 63 1.99 1.34 16.14
C GLU A 63 1.40 0.17 15.31
N GLY A 64 2.13 -0.95 15.15
CA GLY A 64 1.67 -2.15 14.44
C GLY A 64 1.90 -2.12 12.93
N CYS A 65 2.80 -1.29 12.41
CA CYS A 65 3.18 -1.35 11.00
C CYS A 65 3.96 -2.63 10.69
N SER A 66 3.63 -3.28 9.57
CA SER A 66 4.36 -4.47 9.12
C SER A 66 5.78 -4.13 8.67
N GLU A 67 6.72 -5.08 8.81
CA GLU A 67 8.11 -4.92 8.36
C GLU A 67 8.22 -4.54 6.87
N LYS A 68 7.31 -5.05 6.03
CA LYS A 68 7.24 -4.65 4.62
C LYS A 68 6.88 -3.16 4.46
N THR A 69 5.98 -2.65 5.29
CA THR A 69 5.60 -1.22 5.30
C THR A 69 6.77 -0.37 5.80
N LEU A 70 7.45 -0.80 6.85
CA LEU A 70 8.61 -0.09 7.41
C LEU A 70 9.76 -0.01 6.40
N LYS A 71 10.07 -1.10 5.69
CA LYS A 71 11.06 -1.10 4.60
C LYS A 71 10.69 -0.11 3.50
N TYR A 72 9.42 -0.03 3.14
CA TYR A 72 8.95 0.93 2.13
C TYR A 72 9.04 2.38 2.63
N TYR A 73 8.70 2.63 3.89
CA TYR A 73 8.86 3.94 4.52
C TYR A 73 10.32 4.37 4.51
N ASN A 74 11.22 3.51 5.00
CA ASN A 74 12.65 3.77 5.02
C ASN A 74 13.18 4.12 3.62
N ALA A 75 12.95 3.26 2.64
CA ALA A 75 13.41 3.48 1.26
C ALA A 75 12.88 4.80 0.67
N THR A 76 11.64 5.18 1.00
CA THR A 76 11.04 6.43 0.52
C THR A 76 11.68 7.65 1.18
N ILE A 77 11.91 7.60 2.50
CA ILE A 77 12.53 8.69 3.26
C ILE A 77 13.98 8.87 2.82
N GLN A 78 14.76 7.79 2.73
CA GLN A 78 16.15 7.84 2.27
C GLN A 78 16.25 8.43 0.85
N SER A 79 15.39 7.97 -0.07
CA SER A 79 15.35 8.52 -1.44
C SER A 79 15.07 10.03 -1.47
N MET A 80 14.27 10.53 -0.53
CA MET A 80 14.01 11.96 -0.41
C MET A 80 15.22 12.70 0.18
N LEU A 81 15.85 12.19 1.22
CA LEU A 81 17.04 12.79 1.83
C LEU A 81 18.20 12.85 0.83
N ASP A 82 18.46 11.76 0.12
CA ASP A 82 19.48 11.69 -0.94
C ASP A 82 19.18 12.67 -2.09
N GLY A 83 17.91 12.81 -2.45
CA GLY A 83 17.49 13.68 -3.55
C GLY A 83 17.55 15.16 -3.22
N ILE A 84 17.28 15.54 -1.98
CA ILE A 84 17.31 16.95 -1.52
C ILE A 84 18.73 17.36 -1.10
N GLY A 85 19.47 16.46 -0.46
CA GLY A 85 20.85 16.71 -0.01
C GLY A 85 20.99 17.80 1.07
N LYS A 86 19.90 18.06 1.82
CA LYS A 86 19.87 19.01 2.95
C LYS A 86 19.56 18.28 4.24
N SER A 87 20.09 18.77 5.35
CA SER A 87 19.71 18.26 6.66
C SER A 87 18.23 18.46 6.92
N ILE A 88 17.61 17.48 7.57
CA ILE A 88 16.15 17.40 7.86
C ILE A 88 15.61 18.70 8.46
N LYS A 89 16.38 19.34 9.35
CA LYS A 89 16.00 20.60 10.01
C LYS A 89 15.84 21.79 9.04
N TYR A 90 16.52 21.74 7.90
CA TYR A 90 16.56 22.83 6.91
C TYR A 90 15.71 22.56 5.67
N ILE A 91 15.01 21.41 5.62
CA ILE A 91 14.12 21.10 4.51
C ILE A 91 12.86 21.97 4.62
N VAL A 92 12.59 22.73 3.56
CA VAL A 92 11.41 23.58 3.45
C VAL A 92 10.41 23.00 2.44
N THR A 93 9.19 23.57 2.42
CA THR A 93 8.11 23.08 1.55
C THR A 93 8.50 23.05 0.06
N ASP A 94 9.28 24.04 -0.38
CA ASP A 94 9.68 24.12 -1.80
C ASP A 94 10.71 23.06 -2.17
N ASP A 95 11.59 22.63 -1.25
CA ASP A 95 12.49 21.50 -1.48
C ASP A 95 11.69 20.21 -1.75
N ILE A 96 10.63 19.97 -0.97
CA ILE A 96 9.75 18.81 -1.16
C ILE A 96 9.00 18.90 -2.50
N ARG A 97 8.54 20.08 -2.90
CA ARG A 97 7.90 20.29 -4.21
C ARG A 97 8.86 20.01 -5.37
N CYS A 98 10.07 20.53 -5.28
CA CYS A 98 11.12 20.26 -6.26
C CYS A 98 11.43 18.75 -6.35
N TYR A 99 11.61 18.10 -5.21
CA TYR A 99 11.83 16.66 -5.14
C TYR A 99 10.71 15.87 -5.84
N PHE A 100 9.43 16.19 -5.59
CA PHE A 100 8.33 15.49 -6.26
C PHE A 100 8.35 15.68 -7.78
N THR A 101 8.64 16.89 -8.23
CA THR A 101 8.72 17.21 -9.67
C THR A 101 9.86 16.42 -10.34
N GLU A 102 11.03 16.44 -9.73
CA GLU A 102 12.19 15.70 -10.24
C GLU A 102 12.00 14.18 -10.20
N TYR A 103 11.46 13.66 -9.07
CA TYR A 103 11.17 12.24 -8.93
C TYR A 103 10.18 11.78 -10.01
N GLN A 104 9.12 12.57 -10.25
CA GLN A 104 8.13 12.26 -11.28
C GLN A 104 8.77 12.26 -12.68
N ALA A 105 9.62 13.23 -12.99
CA ALA A 105 10.31 13.33 -14.27
C ALA A 105 11.30 12.18 -14.48
N LYS A 106 12.19 11.94 -13.51
CA LYS A 106 13.24 10.90 -13.57
C LYS A 106 12.65 9.48 -13.63
N LYS A 107 11.64 9.18 -12.81
CA LYS A 107 11.05 7.83 -12.69
C LYS A 107 9.80 7.62 -13.55
N LYS A 108 9.34 8.64 -14.27
CA LYS A 108 8.06 8.63 -15.03
C LYS A 108 6.89 8.11 -14.16
N SER A 109 6.90 8.50 -12.88
CA SER A 109 6.00 7.97 -11.88
C SER A 109 4.58 8.52 -12.03
N SER A 110 3.58 7.68 -11.71
CA SER A 110 2.18 8.09 -11.73
C SER A 110 1.85 9.09 -10.61
N LYS A 111 0.81 9.90 -10.81
CA LYS A 111 0.28 10.79 -9.76
C LYS A 111 -0.07 10.04 -8.46
N VAL A 112 -0.54 8.79 -8.56
CA VAL A 112 -0.82 7.92 -7.40
C VAL A 112 0.46 7.60 -6.64
N THR A 113 1.56 7.33 -7.33
CA THR A 113 2.87 7.08 -6.71
C THR A 113 3.35 8.31 -5.95
N ILE A 114 3.22 9.49 -6.55
CA ILE A 114 3.61 10.76 -5.90
C ILE A 114 2.75 11.01 -4.66
N ASP A 115 1.43 10.76 -4.70
CA ASP A 115 0.58 10.92 -3.51
C ASP A 115 0.93 9.92 -2.41
N ASN A 116 1.34 8.69 -2.75
CA ASN A 116 1.82 7.73 -1.77
C ASN A 116 3.12 8.20 -1.10
N ILE A 117 4.09 8.70 -1.88
CA ILE A 117 5.32 9.29 -1.34
C ILE A 117 4.98 10.48 -0.43
N ARG A 118 4.11 11.40 -0.89
CA ARG A 118 3.64 12.52 -0.08
C ARG A 118 3.07 12.08 1.27
N ARG A 119 2.25 11.03 1.29
CA ARG A 119 1.64 10.49 2.52
C ARG A 119 2.69 9.95 3.50
N ILE A 120 3.71 9.26 2.99
CA ILE A 120 4.81 8.75 3.82
C ILE A 120 5.62 9.90 4.39
N LEU A 121 6.01 10.86 3.56
CA LEU A 121 6.75 12.04 4.01
C LEU A 121 5.92 12.90 4.98
N SER A 122 4.60 13.03 4.75
CA SER A 122 3.71 13.71 5.69
C SER A 122 3.69 13.00 7.05
N SER A 123 3.66 11.66 7.08
CA SER A 123 3.72 10.90 8.33
C SER A 123 5.06 11.08 9.05
N PHE A 124 6.17 11.09 8.31
CA PHE A 124 7.52 11.28 8.87
C PHE A 124 7.70 12.69 9.44
N PHE A 125 7.41 13.72 8.66
CA PHE A 125 7.60 15.10 9.11
C PHE A 125 6.57 15.53 10.16
N SER A 126 5.37 14.95 10.20
CA SER A 126 4.44 15.19 11.30
C SER A 126 4.95 14.56 12.59
N TRP A 127 5.51 13.35 12.53
CA TRP A 127 6.13 12.73 13.70
C TRP A 127 7.32 13.57 14.21
N LEU A 128 8.16 14.11 13.31
CA LEU A 128 9.27 15.00 13.71
C LEU A 128 8.77 16.30 14.36
N GLU A 129 7.62 16.84 13.89
CA GLU A 129 6.95 18.01 14.49
C GLU A 129 6.38 17.66 15.87
N ASP A 130 5.72 16.50 16.01
CA ASP A 130 5.12 16.02 17.27
C ASP A 130 6.15 15.70 18.35
N GLU A 131 7.37 15.29 17.94
CA GLU A 131 8.52 15.01 18.85
C GLU A 131 9.47 16.22 19.02
N ASP A 132 9.05 17.41 18.60
CA ASP A 132 9.81 18.67 18.71
C ASP A 132 11.19 18.68 18.01
N TYR A 133 11.45 17.76 17.07
CA TYR A 133 12.68 17.77 16.27
C TYR A 133 12.70 18.89 15.23
N ILE A 134 11.53 19.30 14.76
CA ILE A 134 11.33 20.42 13.85
C ILE A 134 10.12 21.27 14.32
N LEU A 135 10.18 22.58 14.08
CA LEU A 135 9.10 23.49 14.47
C LEU A 135 7.82 23.29 13.66
N LYS A 136 7.93 22.90 12.39
CA LYS A 136 6.80 22.76 11.49
C LYS A 136 7.09 21.84 10.32
N SER A 137 6.16 20.93 10.06
CA SER A 137 6.26 19.99 8.93
C SER A 137 6.27 20.72 7.57
N PRO A 138 7.30 20.56 6.74
CA PRO A 138 7.37 21.15 5.41
C PRO A 138 6.34 20.56 4.45
N VAL A 139 5.77 19.38 4.75
CA VAL A 139 4.77 18.71 3.92
C VAL A 139 3.34 19.22 4.21
N ARG A 140 3.13 19.94 5.32
CA ARG A 140 1.80 20.39 5.77
C ARG A 140 1.03 21.22 4.72
N ARG A 141 1.73 22.01 3.90
CA ARG A 141 1.16 22.83 2.83
C ARG A 141 1.01 22.11 1.49
N ILE A 142 1.39 20.81 1.43
CA ILE A 142 1.30 20.03 0.20
C ILE A 142 0.05 19.14 0.27
N HIS A 143 -0.97 19.55 -0.45
CA HIS A 143 -2.26 18.88 -0.48
C HIS A 143 -2.19 17.56 -1.27
N LYS A 144 -3.23 16.74 -1.07
CA LYS A 144 -3.42 15.49 -1.81
C LYS A 144 -3.37 15.73 -3.32
N VAL A 145 -2.59 14.92 -4.02
CA VAL A 145 -2.52 14.97 -5.48
C VAL A 145 -3.83 14.44 -6.06
N LYS A 146 -4.52 15.26 -6.86
CA LYS A 146 -5.74 14.85 -7.55
C LYS A 146 -5.41 13.76 -8.57
N THR A 147 -5.92 12.56 -8.33
CA THR A 147 -5.83 11.42 -9.26
C THR A 147 -7.19 11.18 -9.85
N GLY A 148 -7.27 11.00 -11.17
CA GLY A 148 -8.52 10.59 -11.81
C GLY A 148 -8.94 9.17 -11.34
N THR A 149 -10.23 8.93 -11.29
CA THR A 149 -10.78 7.59 -11.08
C THR A 149 -10.71 6.82 -12.39
N ASN A 150 -9.74 5.91 -12.51
CA ASN A 150 -9.69 5.00 -13.65
C ASN A 150 -10.46 3.73 -13.31
N ILE A 151 -11.45 3.40 -14.15
CA ILE A 151 -12.12 2.10 -14.11
C ILE A 151 -11.06 1.05 -14.45
N LYS A 152 -10.77 0.18 -13.50
CA LYS A 152 -9.80 -0.89 -13.72
C LYS A 152 -10.47 -2.05 -14.42
N GLU A 153 -9.86 -2.55 -15.48
CA GLU A 153 -10.35 -3.67 -16.28
C GLU A 153 -10.55 -4.96 -15.46
N THR A 154 -11.57 -5.71 -15.82
CA THR A 154 -11.87 -7.08 -15.37
C THR A 154 -11.56 -8.08 -16.48
N TYR A 155 -11.63 -9.37 -16.19
CA TYR A 155 -11.65 -10.40 -17.24
C TYR A 155 -13.07 -10.56 -17.75
N SER A 156 -13.25 -10.83 -19.04
CA SER A 156 -14.49 -11.39 -19.56
C SER A 156 -14.58 -12.88 -19.23
N ASP A 157 -15.78 -13.46 -19.37
CA ASP A 157 -16.00 -14.89 -19.17
C ASP A 157 -15.16 -15.71 -20.16
N GLU A 158 -15.09 -15.27 -21.42
CA GLU A 158 -14.27 -15.92 -22.46
C GLU A 158 -12.78 -15.89 -22.11
N ALA A 159 -12.28 -14.78 -21.53
CA ALA A 159 -10.88 -14.68 -21.14
C ALA A 159 -10.55 -15.65 -19.97
N LEU A 160 -11.50 -15.88 -19.06
CA LEU A 160 -11.34 -16.87 -17.98
C LEU A 160 -11.33 -18.30 -18.54
N GLU A 161 -12.25 -18.65 -19.45
CA GLU A 161 -12.27 -19.97 -20.09
C GLU A 161 -11.01 -20.19 -20.93
N LEU A 162 -10.59 -19.20 -21.72
CA LEU A 162 -9.34 -19.26 -22.48
C LEU A 162 -8.13 -19.55 -21.61
N MET A 163 -8.05 -18.92 -20.41
CA MET A 163 -6.97 -19.21 -19.46
C MET A 163 -7.04 -20.65 -18.94
N ARG A 164 -8.23 -21.18 -18.65
CA ARG A 164 -8.45 -22.55 -18.18
C ARG A 164 -8.06 -23.57 -19.24
N ASP A 165 -8.57 -23.44 -20.45
CA ASP A 165 -8.34 -24.35 -21.56
C ASP A 165 -6.86 -24.45 -21.97
N ASN A 166 -6.10 -23.37 -21.72
CA ASN A 166 -4.68 -23.32 -22.05
C ASN A 166 -3.75 -23.57 -20.85
N CYS A 167 -4.28 -24.00 -19.71
CA CYS A 167 -3.47 -24.47 -18.61
C CYS A 167 -2.98 -25.91 -18.87
N THR A 168 -1.69 -26.06 -19.12
CA THR A 168 -1.05 -27.37 -19.28
C THR A 168 -0.81 -28.09 -17.96
N GLU A 169 -0.70 -27.35 -16.87
CA GLU A 169 -0.38 -27.85 -15.53
C GLU A 169 -1.63 -27.82 -14.65
N LEU A 170 -1.98 -28.97 -14.05
CA LEU A 170 -3.12 -29.10 -13.14
C LEU A 170 -3.03 -28.11 -11.96
N ARG A 171 -1.81 -27.85 -11.48
CA ARG A 171 -1.57 -26.85 -10.43
C ARG A 171 -2.01 -25.46 -10.86
N ASP A 172 -1.60 -25.03 -12.07
CA ASP A 172 -1.86 -23.68 -12.54
C ASP A 172 -3.36 -23.48 -12.82
N LEU A 173 -4.04 -24.52 -13.31
CA LEU A 173 -5.49 -24.55 -13.47
C LEU A 173 -6.21 -24.42 -12.12
N ALA A 174 -5.81 -25.21 -11.12
CA ALA A 174 -6.38 -25.12 -9.78
C ALA A 174 -6.14 -23.74 -9.13
N MET A 175 -4.96 -23.12 -9.33
CA MET A 175 -4.67 -21.77 -8.85
C MET A 175 -5.58 -20.72 -9.48
N ILE A 176 -5.81 -20.79 -10.79
CA ILE A 176 -6.69 -19.87 -11.52
C ILE A 176 -8.11 -19.96 -10.96
N ASP A 177 -8.62 -21.16 -10.81
CA ASP A 177 -9.97 -21.38 -10.31
C ASP A 177 -10.14 -20.95 -8.86
N MET A 178 -9.17 -21.25 -8.00
CA MET A 178 -9.18 -20.73 -6.63
C MET A 178 -9.22 -19.19 -6.59
N LEU A 179 -8.42 -18.51 -7.40
CA LEU A 179 -8.44 -17.05 -7.47
C LEU A 179 -9.76 -16.50 -8.04
N ALA A 180 -10.30 -17.15 -9.09
CA ALA A 180 -11.51 -16.71 -9.77
C ALA A 180 -12.77 -16.94 -8.93
N SER A 181 -12.86 -18.10 -8.25
CA SER A 181 -14.02 -18.51 -7.49
C SER A 181 -14.11 -17.88 -6.11
N THR A 182 -12.98 -17.78 -5.38
CA THR A 182 -12.97 -17.27 -4.01
C THR A 182 -12.72 -15.77 -3.92
N GLY A 183 -12.04 -15.19 -4.90
CA GLY A 183 -11.58 -13.81 -4.86
C GLY A 183 -10.60 -13.51 -3.72
N MET A 184 -9.99 -14.52 -3.10
CA MET A 184 -8.99 -14.32 -2.04
C MET A 184 -7.77 -13.55 -2.54
N ARG A 185 -7.02 -12.96 -1.62
CA ARG A 185 -5.74 -12.33 -1.97
C ARG A 185 -4.69 -13.41 -2.21
N VAL A 186 -3.79 -13.16 -3.16
CA VAL A 186 -2.69 -14.10 -3.42
C VAL A 186 -1.83 -14.36 -2.18
N GLY A 187 -1.68 -13.37 -1.30
CA GLY A 187 -0.98 -13.53 -0.02
C GLY A 187 -1.69 -14.48 0.94
N GLU A 188 -3.02 -14.56 0.88
CA GLU A 188 -3.81 -15.50 1.64
C GLU A 188 -3.70 -16.91 1.03
N MET A 189 -3.76 -17.03 -0.29
CA MET A 189 -3.67 -18.30 -1.01
C MET A 189 -2.32 -19.03 -0.78
N VAL A 190 -1.22 -18.30 -0.75
CA VAL A 190 0.11 -18.94 -0.53
C VAL A 190 0.31 -19.50 0.87
N LEU A 191 -0.48 -19.06 1.84
CA LEU A 191 -0.40 -19.53 3.22
C LEU A 191 -1.21 -20.83 3.44
N LEU A 192 -2.18 -21.13 2.58
CA LEU A 192 -3.05 -22.29 2.73
C LEU A 192 -2.27 -23.60 2.68
N ASN A 193 -2.71 -24.55 3.51
CA ASN A 193 -2.32 -25.93 3.53
C ASN A 193 -3.39 -26.80 2.88
N ARG A 194 -3.08 -28.07 2.62
CA ARG A 194 -4.04 -29.06 2.09
C ARG A 194 -5.20 -29.26 3.06
N GLU A 195 -4.92 -29.29 4.37
CA GLU A 195 -5.87 -29.52 5.47
C GLU A 195 -6.85 -28.35 5.68
N ASP A 196 -6.52 -27.13 5.21
CA ASP A 196 -7.39 -25.97 5.35
C ASP A 196 -8.58 -25.99 4.39
N ILE A 197 -8.65 -26.97 3.48
CA ILE A 197 -9.69 -27.05 2.45
C ILE A 197 -10.79 -28.01 2.85
N ASP A 198 -11.97 -27.49 3.11
CA ASP A 198 -13.18 -28.30 3.24
C ASP A 198 -13.79 -28.55 1.85
N PHE A 199 -13.60 -29.77 1.33
CA PHE A 199 -14.17 -30.17 0.06
C PHE A 199 -15.67 -30.49 0.12
N ASN A 200 -16.24 -30.75 1.29
CA ASN A 200 -17.66 -31.05 1.44
C ASN A 200 -18.47 -29.76 1.37
N GLU A 201 -18.13 -28.80 2.20
CA GLU A 201 -18.76 -27.47 2.23
C GLU A 201 -18.23 -26.52 1.13
N ARG A 202 -17.13 -26.89 0.48
CA ARG A 202 -16.44 -26.10 -0.56
C ARG A 202 -16.02 -24.73 -0.05
N GLU A 203 -15.35 -24.73 1.08
CA GLU A 203 -14.86 -23.52 1.73
C GLU A 203 -13.46 -23.69 2.31
N CYS A 204 -12.84 -22.58 2.64
CA CYS A 204 -11.63 -22.55 3.45
C CYS A 204 -11.54 -21.26 4.25
N VAL A 205 -10.85 -21.31 5.38
CA VAL A 205 -10.55 -20.13 6.21
C VAL A 205 -9.28 -19.47 5.70
N VAL A 206 -9.33 -18.16 5.50
CA VAL A 206 -8.15 -17.37 5.12
C VAL A 206 -7.89 -16.26 6.11
N PHE A 207 -6.60 -15.99 6.35
CA PHE A 207 -6.13 -14.97 7.28
C PHE A 207 -5.81 -13.67 6.54
N GLY A 208 -6.54 -12.61 6.87
CA GLY A 208 -6.37 -11.29 6.29
C GLY A 208 -5.36 -10.42 7.06
N LYS A 209 -5.15 -9.19 6.60
CA LYS A 209 -4.28 -8.21 7.28
C LYS A 209 -4.80 -7.92 8.70
N GLY A 210 -3.93 -8.12 9.71
CA GLY A 210 -4.25 -7.92 11.13
C GLY A 210 -4.97 -9.12 11.73
N ASP A 211 -4.59 -10.30 11.30
CA ASP A 211 -4.98 -11.61 11.86
C ASP A 211 -6.49 -11.87 11.91
N LYS A 212 -7.21 -11.26 10.95
CA LYS A 212 -8.65 -11.46 10.82
C LYS A 212 -8.95 -12.63 9.91
N GLU A 213 -9.59 -13.63 10.47
CA GLU A 213 -10.11 -14.78 9.75
C GLU A 213 -11.36 -14.41 8.95
N ARG A 214 -11.53 -15.04 7.81
CA ARG A 214 -12.80 -15.13 7.10
C ARG A 214 -12.90 -16.40 6.30
N ILE A 215 -14.11 -16.88 6.14
CA ILE A 215 -14.43 -18.00 5.26
C ILE A 215 -14.53 -17.47 3.82
N VAL A 216 -13.98 -18.22 2.88
CA VAL A 216 -14.15 -18.01 1.45
C VAL A 216 -14.68 -19.29 0.82
N TYR A 217 -15.50 -19.16 -0.20
CA TYR A 217 -16.21 -20.25 -0.84
C TYR A 217 -15.71 -20.46 -2.25
N PHE A 218 -15.66 -21.72 -2.70
CA PHE A 218 -15.29 -22.06 -4.06
C PHE A 218 -16.35 -22.94 -4.73
N ASP A 219 -16.43 -22.85 -6.07
CA ASP A 219 -17.43 -23.54 -6.86
C ASP A 219 -17.04 -25.03 -7.10
N ALA A 220 -17.97 -25.78 -7.71
CA ALA A 220 -17.77 -27.19 -8.00
C ALA A 220 -16.62 -27.46 -8.99
N ARG A 221 -16.39 -26.55 -9.93
CA ARG A 221 -15.28 -26.63 -10.89
C ARG A 221 -13.94 -26.53 -10.16
N THR A 222 -13.79 -25.56 -9.28
CA THR A 222 -12.61 -25.38 -8.43
C THR A 222 -12.35 -26.62 -7.58
N LYS A 223 -13.39 -27.22 -6.97
CA LYS A 223 -13.28 -28.47 -6.21
C LYS A 223 -12.63 -29.57 -7.06
N ILE A 224 -13.18 -29.81 -8.28
CA ILE A 224 -12.70 -30.88 -9.16
C ILE A 224 -11.22 -30.63 -9.55
N HIS A 225 -10.89 -29.42 -10.00
CA HIS A 225 -9.54 -29.12 -10.46
C HIS A 225 -8.53 -29.14 -9.30
N LEU A 226 -8.93 -28.69 -8.13
CA LEU A 226 -8.08 -28.76 -6.95
C LEU A 226 -7.82 -30.19 -6.50
N GLN A 227 -8.86 -31.06 -6.48
CA GLN A 227 -8.71 -32.47 -6.19
C GLN A 227 -7.82 -33.17 -7.22
N ASN A 228 -7.98 -32.91 -8.52
CA ASN A 228 -7.14 -33.46 -9.56
C ASN A 228 -5.67 -33.06 -9.38
N TYR A 229 -5.42 -31.80 -9.05
CA TYR A 229 -4.07 -31.33 -8.74
C TYR A 229 -3.51 -32.04 -7.51
N LEU A 230 -4.23 -32.08 -6.39
CA LEU A 230 -3.75 -32.73 -5.17
C LEU A 230 -3.47 -34.21 -5.36
N ASN A 231 -4.31 -34.93 -6.10
CA ASN A 231 -4.12 -36.35 -6.43
C ASN A 231 -2.91 -36.61 -7.34
N SER A 232 -2.53 -35.60 -8.14
CA SER A 232 -1.35 -35.67 -9.01
C SER A 232 -0.01 -35.46 -8.29
N ARG A 233 -0.07 -34.94 -7.06
CA ARG A 233 1.14 -34.61 -6.28
C ARG A 233 1.84 -35.88 -5.77
N LYS A 234 3.18 -35.83 -5.81
CA LYS A 234 4.06 -36.90 -5.36
C LYS A 234 4.93 -36.54 -4.16
N ASP A 235 4.57 -35.44 -3.48
CA ASP A 235 5.28 -34.86 -2.34
C ASP A 235 4.39 -34.84 -1.09
N ASP A 236 5.02 -34.76 0.09
CA ASP A 236 4.35 -34.69 1.38
C ASP A 236 4.27 -33.25 1.95
N ASN A 237 4.64 -32.25 1.17
CA ASN A 237 4.60 -30.87 1.64
C ASN A 237 3.16 -30.46 2.02
N PRO A 238 2.91 -29.94 3.23
CA PRO A 238 1.56 -29.57 3.67
C PRO A 238 0.96 -28.41 2.87
N ALA A 239 1.79 -27.57 2.22
CA ALA A 239 1.30 -26.43 1.46
C ALA A 239 0.31 -26.83 0.38
N LEU A 240 -0.76 -26.04 0.20
CA LEU A 240 -1.76 -26.27 -0.85
C LEU A 240 -1.13 -26.22 -2.23
N PHE A 241 -0.31 -25.19 -2.51
CA PHE A 241 0.39 -25.03 -3.79
C PHE A 241 1.90 -25.06 -3.63
N VAL A 242 2.55 -25.92 -4.42
CA VAL A 242 4.00 -26.12 -4.41
C VAL A 242 4.63 -25.94 -5.79
N SER A 243 5.96 -25.79 -5.84
CA SER A 243 6.71 -25.83 -7.10
C SER A 243 6.54 -27.20 -7.79
N LEU A 244 6.66 -27.21 -9.13
CA LEU A 244 6.54 -28.47 -9.91
C LEU A 244 7.83 -29.33 -9.89
N GLN A 245 8.90 -28.76 -9.38
CA GLN A 245 10.21 -29.43 -9.32
C GLN A 245 10.64 -29.61 -7.87
N SER A 246 11.38 -30.72 -7.63
CA SER A 246 12.03 -30.97 -6.34
C SER A 246 12.85 -29.73 -5.92
N PRO A 247 12.80 -29.34 -4.64
CA PRO A 247 12.22 -30.02 -3.48
C PRO A 247 10.73 -29.70 -3.20
N TYR A 248 9.93 -29.33 -4.19
CA TYR A 248 8.48 -29.05 -4.09
C TYR A 248 8.14 -28.03 -3.01
N ASN A 249 8.88 -26.92 -2.99
CA ASN A 249 8.70 -25.87 -2.01
C ASN A 249 7.34 -25.18 -2.17
N ARG A 250 6.76 -24.72 -1.05
CA ARG A 250 5.58 -23.84 -1.03
C ARG A 250 5.75 -22.69 -2.03
N MET A 251 4.77 -22.46 -2.86
CA MET A 251 4.78 -21.32 -3.78
C MET A 251 4.72 -20.01 -3.01
N ASN A 252 5.51 -19.04 -3.44
CA ASN A 252 5.44 -17.67 -2.96
C ASN A 252 4.62 -16.77 -3.91
N ILE A 253 4.27 -15.58 -3.46
CA ILE A 253 3.48 -14.61 -4.25
C ILE A 253 4.12 -14.34 -5.61
N GLY A 254 5.44 -14.10 -5.65
CA GLY A 254 6.17 -13.82 -6.89
C GLY A 254 6.11 -14.98 -7.89
N GLY A 255 6.20 -16.22 -7.42
CA GLY A 255 6.07 -17.41 -8.25
C GLY A 255 4.70 -17.50 -8.92
N ILE A 256 3.62 -17.25 -8.18
CA ILE A 256 2.25 -17.23 -8.73
C ILE A 256 2.10 -16.10 -9.75
N GLU A 257 2.56 -14.90 -9.43
CA GLU A 257 2.48 -13.76 -10.34
C GLU A 257 3.26 -13.97 -11.64
N VAL A 258 4.44 -14.61 -11.57
CA VAL A 258 5.23 -14.96 -12.75
C VAL A 258 4.48 -15.95 -13.63
N ARG A 259 3.89 -17.03 -13.05
CA ARG A 259 3.13 -18.03 -13.81
C ARG A 259 1.92 -17.40 -14.50
N LEU A 260 1.13 -16.61 -13.79
CA LEU A 260 -0.01 -15.90 -14.37
C LEU A 260 0.39 -14.94 -15.48
N ARG A 261 1.49 -14.22 -15.32
CA ARG A 261 2.03 -13.31 -16.35
C ARG A 261 2.48 -14.07 -17.59
N GLN A 262 3.15 -15.20 -17.42
CA GLN A 262 3.59 -16.07 -18.53
C GLN A 262 2.38 -16.61 -19.31
N LEU A 263 1.35 -17.10 -18.60
CA LEU A 263 0.11 -17.55 -19.23
C LEU A 263 -0.55 -16.39 -20.01
N GLY A 264 -0.69 -15.23 -19.40
CA GLY A 264 -1.26 -14.05 -20.05
C GLY A 264 -0.49 -13.65 -21.32
N LYS A 265 0.85 -13.65 -21.27
CA LYS A 265 1.70 -13.34 -22.42
C LYS A 265 1.48 -14.34 -23.56
N ARG A 266 1.40 -15.64 -23.24
CA ARG A 266 1.18 -16.71 -24.22
C ARG A 266 -0.20 -16.59 -24.93
N LEU A 267 -1.21 -16.10 -24.20
CA LEU A 267 -2.57 -15.94 -24.71
C LEU A 267 -2.88 -14.54 -25.26
N GLY A 268 -1.91 -13.64 -25.32
CA GLY A 268 -2.14 -12.26 -25.74
C GLY A 268 -3.03 -11.45 -24.79
N LEU A 269 -3.24 -11.93 -23.55
CA LEU A 269 -4.07 -11.25 -22.55
C LEU A 269 -3.28 -10.19 -21.79
N ASN A 270 -3.78 -8.97 -21.78
CA ASN A 270 -3.14 -7.87 -21.06
C ASN A 270 -3.21 -8.06 -19.54
N LYS A 271 -2.05 -7.95 -18.88
CA LYS A 271 -1.89 -7.82 -17.41
C LYS A 271 -2.66 -8.88 -16.62
N VAL A 272 -2.33 -10.16 -16.84
CA VAL A 272 -2.85 -11.25 -15.99
C VAL A 272 -2.13 -11.22 -14.64
N HIS A 273 -2.89 -10.97 -13.56
CA HIS A 273 -2.37 -10.90 -12.19
C HIS A 273 -3.48 -11.18 -11.16
N PRO A 274 -3.15 -11.63 -9.94
CA PRO A 274 -4.14 -12.09 -8.94
C PRO A 274 -5.24 -11.08 -8.60
N HIS A 275 -4.90 -9.80 -8.42
CA HIS A 275 -5.90 -8.79 -8.09
C HIS A 275 -6.96 -8.55 -9.18
N LYS A 276 -6.66 -8.91 -10.44
CA LYS A 276 -7.63 -8.78 -11.51
C LYS A 276 -8.72 -9.87 -11.39
N PHE A 277 -8.40 -11.10 -10.94
CA PHE A 277 -9.38 -12.14 -10.63
C PHE A 277 -10.35 -11.69 -9.53
N ARG A 278 -9.81 -11.22 -8.41
CA ARG A 278 -10.62 -10.72 -7.30
C ARG A 278 -11.56 -9.59 -7.72
N ARG A 279 -11.10 -8.70 -8.57
CA ARG A 279 -11.91 -7.60 -9.12
C ARG A 279 -12.98 -8.13 -10.05
N THR A 280 -12.65 -9.10 -10.89
CA THR A 280 -13.60 -9.76 -11.78
C THR A 280 -14.73 -10.42 -10.98
N LEU A 281 -14.40 -11.22 -9.96
CA LEU A 281 -15.40 -11.81 -9.07
C LEU A 281 -16.28 -10.73 -8.43
N ALA A 282 -15.68 -9.66 -7.90
CA ALA A 282 -16.44 -8.59 -7.24
C ALA A 282 -17.42 -7.90 -8.19
N THR A 283 -16.98 -7.60 -9.42
CA THR A 283 -17.84 -6.98 -10.44
C THR A 283 -18.95 -7.93 -10.88
N MET A 284 -18.62 -9.20 -11.14
CA MET A 284 -19.62 -10.22 -11.52
C MET A 284 -20.65 -10.46 -10.41
N ALA A 285 -20.23 -10.48 -9.13
CA ALA A 285 -21.12 -10.65 -8.00
C ALA A 285 -22.13 -9.49 -7.92
N ILE A 286 -21.68 -8.26 -8.07
CA ILE A 286 -22.54 -7.08 -8.10
C ILE A 286 -23.49 -7.12 -9.32
N ASP A 287 -22.96 -7.46 -10.50
CA ASP A 287 -23.76 -7.55 -11.72
C ASP A 287 -24.86 -8.64 -11.60
N LYS A 288 -24.62 -9.69 -10.81
CA LYS A 288 -25.59 -10.73 -10.49
C LYS A 288 -26.52 -10.37 -9.32
N GLY A 289 -26.37 -9.20 -8.73
CA GLY A 289 -27.26 -8.68 -7.68
C GLY A 289 -26.88 -9.03 -6.25
N MET A 290 -25.63 -9.46 -5.99
CA MET A 290 -25.16 -9.67 -4.62
C MET A 290 -25.16 -8.34 -3.86
N PRO A 291 -25.76 -8.29 -2.65
CA PRO A 291 -25.69 -7.11 -1.78
C PRO A 291 -24.25 -6.72 -1.45
N ILE A 292 -23.97 -5.41 -1.44
CA ILE A 292 -22.61 -4.91 -1.31
C ILE A 292 -21.98 -5.24 0.05
N GLU A 293 -22.81 -5.36 1.09
CA GLU A 293 -22.41 -5.74 2.44
C GLU A 293 -21.93 -7.20 2.47
N GLN A 294 -22.64 -8.10 1.76
CA GLN A 294 -22.23 -9.49 1.63
C GLN A 294 -20.93 -9.62 0.84
N LEU A 295 -20.79 -8.84 -0.24
CA LEU A 295 -19.56 -8.80 -1.01
C LEU A 295 -18.40 -8.22 -0.19
N GLN A 296 -18.67 -7.21 0.64
CA GLN A 296 -17.66 -6.66 1.55
C GLN A 296 -17.14 -7.71 2.53
N GLN A 297 -18.03 -8.52 3.12
CA GLN A 297 -17.68 -9.63 4.02
C GLN A 297 -16.88 -10.70 3.27
N LEU A 298 -17.36 -11.16 2.13
CA LEU A 298 -16.69 -12.16 1.29
C LEU A 298 -15.27 -11.76 0.96
N LEU A 299 -15.08 -10.50 0.58
CA LEU A 299 -13.77 -9.96 0.23
C LEU A 299 -12.93 -9.58 1.46
N GLY A 300 -13.51 -9.43 2.65
CA GLY A 300 -12.81 -8.97 3.85
C GLY A 300 -12.27 -7.54 3.72
N HIS A 301 -13.10 -6.62 3.25
CA HIS A 301 -12.77 -5.20 3.20
C HIS A 301 -13.18 -4.51 4.51
N ARG A 302 -12.25 -3.81 5.16
CA ARG A 302 -12.53 -3.04 6.38
C ARG A 302 -13.49 -1.86 6.13
N ARG A 303 -13.41 -1.26 4.94
CA ARG A 303 -14.21 -0.09 4.56
C ARG A 303 -15.03 -0.42 3.33
N ILE A 304 -16.30 -0.06 3.37
CA ILE A 304 -17.24 -0.26 2.28
C ILE A 304 -16.80 0.47 1.01
N ASP A 305 -16.15 1.65 1.15
CA ASP A 305 -15.61 2.42 0.02
C ASP A 305 -14.69 1.59 -0.88
N THR A 306 -13.98 0.62 -0.30
CA THR A 306 -13.10 -0.28 -1.08
C THR A 306 -13.91 -1.24 -1.95
N THR A 307 -15.10 -1.64 -1.49
CA THR A 307 -16.02 -2.50 -2.24
C THR A 307 -16.80 -1.69 -3.27
N LEU A 308 -17.21 -0.48 -2.91
CA LEU A 308 -17.90 0.47 -3.82
C LEU A 308 -17.09 0.79 -5.08
N GLN A 309 -15.77 0.70 -5.05
CA GLN A 309 -14.94 0.85 -6.26
C GLN A 309 -15.24 -0.18 -7.35
N TYR A 310 -15.80 -1.34 -6.99
CA TYR A 310 -16.25 -2.36 -7.94
C TYR A 310 -17.68 -2.13 -8.41
N ALA A 311 -18.47 -1.43 -7.60
CA ALA A 311 -19.85 -1.03 -7.90
C ALA A 311 -19.92 0.27 -8.71
N MET A 312 -18.88 0.60 -9.50
CA MET A 312 -18.99 1.71 -10.46
C MET A 312 -20.10 1.34 -11.46
N VAL A 313 -21.27 1.84 -11.11
CA VAL A 313 -22.59 1.45 -11.61
C VAL A 313 -22.62 1.63 -13.12
N LYS A 314 -22.66 0.52 -13.85
CA LYS A 314 -23.08 0.57 -15.25
C LYS A 314 -24.52 1.08 -15.26
N GLN A 315 -24.82 2.06 -16.12
CA GLN A 315 -26.19 2.60 -16.27
C GLN A 315 -27.21 1.49 -16.54
N SER A 316 -26.78 0.39 -17.17
CA SER A 316 -27.60 -0.81 -17.36
C SER A 316 -28.06 -1.44 -16.05
N ASN A 317 -27.20 -1.49 -15.03
CA ASN A 317 -27.56 -2.08 -13.74
C ASN A 317 -28.56 -1.22 -12.96
N VAL A 318 -28.45 0.11 -13.08
CA VAL A 318 -29.44 1.04 -12.51
C VAL A 318 -30.80 0.80 -13.15
N LYS A 319 -30.85 0.65 -14.47
CA LYS A 319 -32.11 0.39 -15.21
C LYS A 319 -32.74 -0.94 -14.78
N ILE A 320 -31.94 -2.00 -14.65
CA ILE A 320 -32.42 -3.31 -14.20
C ILE A 320 -32.92 -3.24 -12.75
N ALA A 321 -32.15 -2.62 -11.86
CA ALA A 321 -32.56 -2.45 -10.47
C ALA A 321 -33.85 -1.61 -10.35
N HIS A 322 -33.95 -0.51 -11.09
CA HIS A 322 -35.18 0.30 -11.12
C HIS A 322 -36.39 -0.54 -11.50
N ARG A 323 -36.28 -1.32 -12.60
CA ARG A 323 -37.40 -2.20 -13.05
C ARG A 323 -37.72 -3.29 -12.03
N LYS A 324 -36.74 -3.79 -11.27
CA LYS A 324 -36.96 -4.87 -10.30
C LYS A 324 -37.59 -4.39 -9.01
N TYR A 325 -37.27 -3.17 -8.55
CA TYR A 325 -37.61 -2.71 -7.22
C TYR A 325 -38.62 -1.55 -7.18
N ILE A 326 -38.85 -0.89 -8.33
CA ILE A 326 -39.72 0.30 -8.37
C ILE A 326 -40.91 0.10 -9.36
N GLY A 327 -40.77 -0.79 -10.34
CA GLY A 327 -41.85 -1.12 -11.25
C GLY A 327 -41.38 -1.34 -12.63
#